data_f281d052c17f9e6737fc3986c73ea88d
#
_entry.id   f281d052c17f9e6737fc3986c73ea88d
#
_cell.length_a   1.000
_cell.length_b   1.000
_cell.length_c   1.000
_cell.angle_alpha   90.00
_cell.angle_beta   90.00
_cell.angle_gamma   90.00
#
_symmetry.space_group_name_H-M   'P 1'
#
loop_
_entity.id
_entity.type
_entity.pdbx_description
1 polymer ?
#
loop_
_entity_poly.entity_id
_entity_poly.type
_entity_poly.pdbx_seq_one_letter_code
_entity_poly.pdbx_strand_id
1 'polypeptide(L)'
;MKKITIFCSAIALSLLIACGGGDSKPADSAASGSETPKSMVNTSDYDPKRGEGKWDHTNVKIGENVDAALAAEGKKVYEVKCASCHKLNDERLVGPGWKGVTQRQTAPWLLNFITNPDPMIDKDPELQAQLEICLVRMPNQNLTDDEARKLLEFMRQNDGVQ
;
A
#
# COMPACT_ATOMS: atom_id res chain seq x y z
N MET A 1 29.08 -44.76 -17.28
CA MET A 1 30.43 -44.37 -17.79
C MET A 1 30.21 -43.74 -19.16
N LYS A 2 30.18 -42.44 -19.25
CA LYS A 2 30.39 -41.70 -20.50
C LYS A 2 31.02 -40.36 -20.14
N LYS A 3 32.33 -40.29 -20.47
CA LYS A 3 33.15 -39.09 -20.37
C LYS A 3 32.80 -38.18 -21.53
N ILE A 4 32.52 -36.91 -21.29
CA ILE A 4 32.46 -35.91 -22.34
C ILE A 4 33.43 -34.78 -22.01
N THR A 5 34.27 -34.59 -22.97
CA THR A 5 35.52 -33.86 -23.10
C THR A 5 35.30 -32.35 -23.10
N ILE A 6 36.19 -31.65 -22.40
CA ILE A 6 36.38 -30.21 -22.35
C ILE A 6 36.82 -29.71 -23.74
N PHE A 7 36.14 -28.67 -24.26
CA PHE A 7 36.69 -27.84 -25.33
C PHE A 7 36.88 -26.40 -24.81
N CYS A 8 38.15 -26.11 -24.54
CA CYS A 8 38.65 -24.75 -24.42
C CYS A 8 38.65 -24.10 -25.81
N SER A 9 38.05 -22.98 -25.94
CA SER A 9 38.29 -22.04 -27.05
C SER A 9 38.59 -20.67 -26.49
N ALA A 10 39.87 -20.36 -26.50
CA ALA A 10 40.40 -19.02 -26.26
C ALA A 10 40.23 -18.19 -27.53
N ILE A 11 39.61 -17.01 -27.41
CA ILE A 11 39.68 -15.96 -28.44
C ILE A 11 40.18 -14.68 -27.79
N ALA A 12 41.25 -14.18 -28.42
CA ALA A 12 42.09 -13.06 -28.03
C ALA A 12 41.41 -11.71 -28.21
N LEU A 13 41.60 -10.83 -27.27
CA LEU A 13 42.30 -9.55 -27.25
C LEU A 13 42.11 -8.62 -28.48
N SER A 14 41.43 -7.51 -28.26
CA SER A 14 41.68 -6.25 -29.00
C SER A 14 41.47 -5.07 -28.07
N LEU A 15 42.57 -4.46 -27.62
CA LEU A 15 42.66 -3.16 -27.00
C LEU A 15 42.38 -2.09 -28.04
N LEU A 16 41.46 -1.16 -27.74
CA LEU A 16 41.48 0.19 -28.29
C LEU A 16 41.43 1.19 -27.12
N ILE A 17 42.60 1.80 -26.90
CA ILE A 17 42.79 2.93 -26.01
C ILE A 17 42.38 4.18 -26.78
N ALA A 18 41.36 4.89 -26.35
CA ALA A 18 41.09 6.25 -26.74
C ALA A 18 41.20 7.16 -25.52
N CYS A 19 42.27 7.92 -25.48
CA CYS A 19 42.56 8.95 -24.51
C CYS A 19 41.72 10.19 -24.84
N GLY A 20 40.97 10.73 -23.87
CA GLY A 20 40.31 12.03 -23.95
C GLY A 20 40.17 12.58 -22.54
N GLY A 21 41.10 13.48 -22.15
CA GLY A 21 41.09 14.14 -20.88
C GLY A 21 39.91 15.12 -20.74
N GLY A 22 39.34 15.17 -19.55
CA GLY A 22 38.38 16.17 -19.13
C GLY A 22 38.30 16.13 -17.61
N ASP A 23 38.88 17.14 -16.97
CA ASP A 23 38.76 17.39 -15.53
C ASP A 23 37.31 17.41 -15.10
N SER A 24 36.90 16.47 -14.28
CA SER A 24 35.60 16.51 -13.62
C SER A 24 35.80 16.27 -12.13
N LYS A 25 35.62 17.35 -11.39
CA LYS A 25 35.47 17.50 -9.95
C LYS A 25 34.57 16.38 -9.40
N PRO A 26 34.88 15.78 -8.25
CA PRO A 26 33.99 14.79 -7.64
C PRO A 26 32.68 15.47 -7.21
N ALA A 27 31.58 15.05 -7.84
CA ALA A 27 30.25 15.42 -7.41
C ALA A 27 29.87 14.56 -6.21
N ASP A 28 29.50 15.22 -5.14
CA ASP A 28 28.86 14.68 -3.96
C ASP A 28 27.76 13.67 -4.34
N SER A 29 27.80 12.50 -3.72
CA SER A 29 26.72 11.52 -3.75
C SER A 29 25.49 12.11 -3.04
N ALA A 30 24.66 12.80 -3.78
CA ALA A 30 23.32 13.14 -3.32
C ALA A 30 22.52 11.86 -3.18
N ALA A 31 22.07 11.60 -1.96
CA ALA A 31 21.12 10.55 -1.62
C ALA A 31 19.94 10.58 -2.59
N SER A 32 19.70 9.46 -3.28
CA SER A 32 18.50 9.22 -4.07
C SER A 32 17.30 9.20 -3.14
N GLY A 33 16.72 10.36 -2.90
CA GLY A 33 15.38 10.47 -2.35
C GLY A 33 14.42 9.82 -3.35
N SER A 34 13.75 8.76 -2.92
CA SER A 34 12.61 8.20 -3.63
C SER A 34 11.53 9.28 -3.71
N GLU A 35 11.54 10.06 -4.77
CA GLU A 35 10.43 10.96 -5.05
C GLU A 35 9.23 10.12 -5.47
N THR A 36 8.27 10.00 -4.57
CA THR A 36 6.93 9.52 -4.88
C THR A 36 6.38 10.38 -6.01
N PRO A 37 5.83 9.80 -7.10
CA PRO A 37 5.25 10.57 -8.18
C PRO A 37 4.19 11.52 -7.61
N LYS A 38 4.37 12.83 -7.82
CA LYS A 38 3.36 13.81 -7.42
C LYS A 38 2.15 13.64 -8.34
N SER A 39 1.05 13.17 -7.75
CA SER A 39 -0.26 13.17 -8.40
C SER A 39 -0.60 14.56 -8.92
N MET A 40 -1.11 14.67 -10.13
CA MET A 40 -1.57 15.94 -10.73
C MET A 40 -2.94 16.38 -10.21
N VAL A 41 -3.50 15.67 -9.22
CA VAL A 41 -4.78 16.01 -8.61
C VAL A 41 -4.58 17.18 -7.64
N ASN A 42 -5.44 18.20 -7.77
CA ASN A 42 -5.47 19.32 -6.83
C ASN A 42 -6.04 18.84 -5.50
N THR A 43 -5.19 18.67 -4.51
CA THR A 43 -5.53 18.15 -3.17
C THR A 43 -5.68 19.25 -2.12
N SER A 44 -5.83 20.52 -2.53
CA SER A 44 -5.84 21.67 -1.60
C SER A 44 -6.86 21.58 -0.48
N ASP A 45 -7.96 20.84 -0.69
CA ASP A 45 -9.07 20.69 0.25
C ASP A 45 -9.21 19.25 0.80
N TYR A 46 -8.26 18.35 0.51
CA TYR A 46 -8.28 16.97 0.97
C TYR A 46 -7.42 16.78 2.23
N ASP A 47 -8.02 16.23 3.29
CA ASP A 47 -7.31 15.85 4.51
C ASP A 47 -6.82 14.39 4.43
N PRO A 48 -5.51 14.15 4.23
CA PRO A 48 -4.97 12.79 4.09
C PRO A 48 -5.01 11.96 5.38
N LYS A 49 -5.38 12.54 6.51
CA LYS A 49 -5.55 11.82 7.78
C LYS A 49 -7.01 11.48 8.09
N ARG A 50 -7.92 12.18 7.49
CA ARG A 50 -9.36 11.94 7.65
C ARG A 50 -9.97 11.23 6.44
N GLY A 51 -9.53 11.58 5.24
CA GLY A 51 -10.19 11.19 4.01
C GLY A 51 -11.49 11.95 3.74
N GLU A 52 -12.25 11.50 2.74
CA GLU A 52 -13.55 12.04 2.36
C GLU A 52 -14.68 11.17 2.89
N GLY A 53 -15.57 11.75 3.68
CA GLY A 53 -16.73 11.05 4.19
C GLY A 53 -17.23 11.60 5.53
N LYS A 54 -18.09 10.83 6.18
CA LYS A 54 -18.78 11.24 7.42
C LYS A 54 -17.97 11.00 8.70
N TRP A 55 -16.91 10.18 8.61
CA TRP A 55 -16.13 9.82 9.78
C TRP A 55 -15.02 10.82 10.05
N ASP A 56 -14.87 11.22 11.32
CA ASP A 56 -13.83 12.11 11.80
C ASP A 56 -13.43 11.78 13.25
N HIS A 57 -12.46 12.51 13.79
CA HIS A 57 -11.95 12.29 15.15
C HIS A 57 -12.97 12.58 16.26
N THR A 58 -14.09 13.26 15.95
CA THR A 58 -15.15 13.57 16.92
C THR A 58 -16.13 12.42 17.06
N ASN A 59 -16.43 11.70 15.98
CA ASN A 59 -17.43 10.64 15.93
C ASN A 59 -16.85 9.21 15.91
N VAL A 60 -15.54 9.04 15.62
CA VAL A 60 -14.86 7.74 15.72
C VAL A 60 -14.25 7.57 17.10
N LYS A 61 -14.83 6.68 17.90
CA LYS A 61 -14.32 6.31 19.23
C LYS A 61 -13.78 4.89 19.18
N ILE A 62 -12.47 4.74 19.38
CA ILE A 62 -11.80 3.44 19.50
C ILE A 62 -11.11 3.37 20.86
N GLY A 63 -11.20 2.21 21.52
CA GLY A 63 -10.47 1.95 22.76
C GLY A 63 -8.96 1.77 22.51
N GLU A 64 -8.18 1.79 23.56
CA GLU A 64 -6.75 1.44 23.47
C GLU A 64 -6.60 -0.02 23.05
N ASN A 65 -7.37 -0.91 23.66
CA ASN A 65 -7.39 -2.33 23.34
C ASN A 65 -8.40 -2.65 22.24
N VAL A 66 -8.17 -3.76 21.53
CA VAL A 66 -9.12 -4.30 20.56
C VAL A 66 -10.37 -4.83 21.26
N ASP A 67 -11.54 -4.52 20.74
CA ASP A 67 -12.75 -5.24 21.09
C ASP A 67 -12.75 -6.59 20.38
N ALA A 68 -12.42 -7.65 21.11
CA ALA A 68 -12.29 -9.00 20.57
C ALA A 68 -13.61 -9.56 20.00
N ALA A 69 -14.76 -9.14 20.54
CA ALA A 69 -16.06 -9.56 20.03
C ALA A 69 -16.35 -8.89 18.67
N LEU A 70 -16.12 -7.59 18.58
CA LEU A 70 -16.24 -6.88 17.30
C LEU A 70 -15.23 -7.37 16.27
N ALA A 71 -13.99 -7.66 16.67
CA ALA A 71 -12.97 -8.20 15.76
C ALA A 71 -13.36 -9.57 15.21
N ALA A 72 -13.94 -10.45 16.03
CA ALA A 72 -14.43 -11.77 15.58
C ALA A 72 -15.56 -11.64 14.54
N GLU A 73 -16.48 -10.69 14.73
CA GLU A 73 -17.52 -10.39 13.75
C GLU A 73 -16.93 -9.72 12.48
N GLY A 74 -15.96 -8.80 12.65
CA GLY A 74 -15.26 -8.15 11.55
C GLY A 74 -14.50 -9.15 10.67
N LYS A 75 -13.95 -10.22 11.26
CA LYS A 75 -13.36 -11.32 10.50
C LYS A 75 -14.35 -11.97 9.54
N LYS A 76 -15.59 -12.18 9.96
CA LYS A 76 -16.65 -12.74 9.09
C LYS A 76 -16.97 -11.79 7.93
N VAL A 77 -17.01 -10.48 8.19
CA VAL A 77 -17.18 -9.46 7.14
C VAL A 77 -16.01 -9.51 6.15
N TYR A 78 -14.78 -9.58 6.65
CA TYR A 78 -13.59 -9.71 5.82
C TYR A 78 -13.66 -10.94 4.90
N GLU A 79 -13.96 -12.10 5.44
CA GLU A 79 -14.01 -13.37 4.69
C GLU A 79 -15.01 -13.32 3.53
N VAL A 80 -16.13 -12.60 3.69
CA VAL A 80 -17.18 -12.53 2.66
C VAL A 80 -16.94 -11.40 1.66
N LYS A 81 -16.49 -10.22 2.13
CA LYS A 81 -16.49 -8.99 1.32
C LYS A 81 -15.10 -8.55 0.85
N CYS A 82 -14.02 -9.01 1.48
CA CYS A 82 -12.69 -8.44 1.28
C CYS A 82 -11.63 -9.45 0.85
N ALA A 83 -11.73 -10.71 1.33
CA ALA A 83 -10.68 -11.73 1.20
C ALA A 83 -10.41 -12.15 -0.26
N SER A 84 -11.35 -11.94 -1.17
CA SER A 84 -11.14 -12.21 -2.60
C SER A 84 -10.11 -11.27 -3.24
N CYS A 85 -9.90 -10.09 -2.66
CA CYS A 85 -9.00 -9.06 -3.20
C CYS A 85 -7.84 -8.69 -2.27
N HIS A 86 -7.98 -8.88 -0.96
CA HIS A 86 -6.98 -8.48 0.04
C HIS A 86 -6.51 -9.65 0.87
N LYS A 87 -5.19 -9.77 1.05
CA LYS A 87 -4.57 -10.69 2.01
C LYS A 87 -4.35 -10.00 3.36
N LEU A 88 -4.26 -10.80 4.44
CA LEU A 88 -3.99 -10.27 5.78
C LEU A 88 -2.51 -9.97 6.03
N ASN A 89 -1.61 -10.56 5.25
CA ASN A 89 -0.18 -10.26 5.28
C ASN A 89 0.15 -9.02 4.41
N ASP A 90 1.42 -8.83 4.06
CA ASP A 90 1.91 -7.73 3.23
C ASP A 90 1.87 -8.03 1.72
N GLU A 91 1.50 -9.26 1.33
CA GLU A 91 1.42 -9.64 -0.06
C GLU A 91 0.20 -9.01 -0.75
N ARG A 92 0.39 -8.52 -1.96
CA ARG A 92 -0.71 -8.11 -2.83
C ARG A 92 -1.40 -9.31 -3.46
N LEU A 93 -2.72 -9.23 -3.56
CA LEU A 93 -3.52 -10.13 -4.40
C LEU A 93 -4.07 -9.32 -5.59
N VAL A 94 -5.28 -8.80 -5.51
CA VAL A 94 -5.80 -7.75 -6.40
C VAL A 94 -5.50 -6.39 -5.79
N GLY A 95 -5.88 -6.19 -4.54
CA GLY A 95 -5.55 -5.03 -3.73
C GLY A 95 -4.31 -5.26 -2.85
N PRO A 96 -3.86 -4.22 -2.14
CA PRO A 96 -2.72 -4.31 -1.22
C PRO A 96 -3.02 -5.23 -0.03
N GLY A 97 -1.97 -5.81 0.55
CA GLY A 97 -2.07 -6.55 1.80
C GLY A 97 -2.39 -5.65 2.99
N TRP A 98 -3.09 -6.19 3.99
CA TRP A 98 -3.59 -5.42 5.14
C TRP A 98 -2.61 -5.30 6.31
N LYS A 99 -1.51 -6.08 6.32
CA LYS A 99 -0.54 -5.98 7.40
C LYS A 99 -0.08 -4.54 7.63
N GLY A 100 -0.22 -4.05 8.86
CA GLY A 100 0.16 -2.70 9.26
C GLY A 100 -0.77 -1.59 8.75
N VAL A 101 -1.96 -1.89 8.24
CA VAL A 101 -2.87 -0.89 7.68
C VAL A 101 -3.31 0.14 8.71
N THR A 102 -3.55 -0.27 9.96
CA THR A 102 -3.95 0.63 11.07
C THR A 102 -2.79 1.44 11.64
N GLN A 103 -1.56 1.12 11.26
CA GLN A 103 -0.37 1.91 11.58
C GLN A 103 -0.09 2.98 10.51
N ARG A 104 -0.47 2.71 9.25
CA ARG A 104 -0.30 3.65 8.13
C ARG A 104 -1.43 4.66 8.05
N GLN A 105 -2.67 4.20 8.28
CA GLN A 105 -3.88 5.00 8.12
C GLN A 105 -4.61 5.17 9.45
N THR A 106 -5.25 6.31 9.62
CA THR A 106 -6.07 6.59 10.81
C THR A 106 -7.42 5.87 10.75
N ALA A 107 -8.05 5.68 11.90
CA ALA A 107 -9.38 5.06 11.96
C ALA A 107 -10.45 5.83 11.17
N PRO A 108 -10.57 7.18 11.24
CA PRO A 108 -11.47 7.91 10.37
C PRO A 108 -11.22 7.69 8.88
N TRP A 109 -9.95 7.72 8.46
CA TRP A 109 -9.58 7.48 7.06
C TRP A 109 -10.03 6.08 6.61
N LEU A 110 -9.71 5.05 7.40
CA LEU A 110 -10.09 3.66 7.10
C LEU A 110 -11.61 3.50 6.98
N LEU A 111 -12.37 4.05 7.94
CA LEU A 111 -13.83 3.97 7.92
C LEU A 111 -14.43 4.69 6.71
N ASN A 112 -13.93 5.88 6.37
CA ASN A 112 -14.38 6.60 5.18
C ASN A 112 -14.08 5.80 3.92
N PHE A 113 -12.86 5.25 3.82
CA PHE A 113 -12.45 4.52 2.62
C PHE A 113 -13.26 3.24 2.41
N ILE A 114 -13.41 2.39 3.44
CA ILE A 114 -14.10 1.11 3.28
C ILE A 114 -15.62 1.25 3.10
N THR A 115 -16.22 2.37 3.54
CA THR A 115 -17.65 2.62 3.36
C THR A 115 -17.99 3.34 2.08
N ASN A 116 -17.08 4.18 1.56
CA ASN A 116 -17.30 4.93 0.32
C ASN A 116 -15.94 5.24 -0.38
N PRO A 117 -15.36 4.28 -1.10
CA PRO A 117 -14.01 4.42 -1.64
C PRO A 117 -13.89 5.46 -2.78
N ASP A 118 -14.91 5.63 -3.61
CA ASP A 118 -14.81 6.40 -4.85
C ASP A 118 -14.34 7.86 -4.65
N PRO A 119 -14.95 8.67 -3.75
CA PRO A 119 -14.50 10.05 -3.57
C PRO A 119 -13.06 10.15 -3.08
N MET A 120 -12.58 9.14 -2.32
CA MET A 120 -11.22 9.11 -1.82
C MET A 120 -10.23 8.68 -2.91
N ILE A 121 -10.57 7.68 -3.72
CA ILE A 121 -9.73 7.26 -4.85
C ILE A 121 -9.51 8.42 -5.82
N ASP A 122 -10.47 9.31 -5.99
CA ASP A 122 -10.35 10.44 -6.90
C ASP A 122 -9.49 11.60 -6.36
N LYS A 123 -9.29 11.68 -5.03
CA LYS A 123 -8.64 12.83 -4.38
C LYS A 123 -7.36 12.48 -3.64
N ASP A 124 -7.23 11.26 -3.12
CA ASP A 124 -6.10 10.85 -2.30
C ASP A 124 -4.90 10.45 -3.16
N PRO A 125 -3.76 11.14 -3.05
CA PRO A 125 -2.57 10.83 -3.86
C PRO A 125 -2.04 9.41 -3.63
N GLU A 126 -2.18 8.87 -2.42
CA GLU A 126 -1.74 7.51 -2.08
C GLU A 126 -2.63 6.48 -2.75
N LEU A 127 -3.96 6.71 -2.77
CA LEU A 127 -4.89 5.84 -3.46
C LEU A 127 -4.75 5.91 -4.98
N GLN A 128 -4.41 7.08 -5.54
CA GLN A 128 -4.08 7.21 -6.95
C GLN A 128 -2.85 6.36 -7.30
N ALA A 129 -1.78 6.46 -6.52
CA ALA A 129 -0.59 5.64 -6.71
C ALA A 129 -0.90 4.14 -6.57
N GLN A 130 -1.75 3.76 -5.63
CA GLN A 130 -2.21 2.37 -5.48
C GLN A 130 -3.02 1.90 -6.69
N LEU A 131 -3.87 2.75 -7.24
CA LEU A 131 -4.66 2.44 -8.44
C LEU A 131 -3.76 2.17 -9.65
N GLU A 132 -2.70 2.95 -9.83
CA GLU A 132 -1.71 2.72 -10.90
C GLU A 132 -0.99 1.37 -10.77
N ILE A 133 -0.77 0.92 -9.53
CA ILE A 133 -0.11 -0.37 -9.26
C ILE A 133 -1.08 -1.55 -9.39
N CYS A 134 -2.29 -1.41 -8.85
CA CYS A 134 -3.28 -2.48 -8.79
C CYS A 134 -4.07 -2.63 -10.09
N LEU A 135 -4.18 -1.55 -10.88
CA LEU A 135 -4.95 -1.46 -12.13
C LEU A 135 -6.45 -1.79 -11.97
N VAL A 136 -6.92 -1.90 -10.75
CA VAL A 136 -8.32 -2.18 -10.40
C VAL A 136 -8.76 -1.21 -9.32
N ARG A 137 -9.83 -0.50 -9.60
CA ARG A 137 -10.48 0.38 -8.62
C ARG A 137 -11.20 -0.47 -7.57
N MET A 138 -10.99 -0.17 -6.29
CA MET A 138 -11.71 -0.87 -5.21
C MET A 138 -13.20 -0.57 -5.31
N PRO A 139 -14.05 -1.59 -5.51
CA PRO A 139 -15.50 -1.38 -5.58
C PRO A 139 -16.07 -1.12 -4.18
N ASN A 140 -17.14 -0.32 -4.11
CA ASN A 140 -17.88 -0.13 -2.87
C ASN A 140 -18.54 -1.45 -2.45
N GLN A 141 -18.21 -1.94 -1.26
CA GLN A 141 -18.73 -3.20 -0.70
C GLN A 141 -20.07 -3.02 0.03
N ASN A 142 -20.64 -1.81 0.00
CA ASN A 142 -21.89 -1.47 0.68
C ASN A 142 -21.90 -1.88 2.16
N LEU A 143 -20.81 -1.56 2.86
CA LEU A 143 -20.70 -1.81 4.28
C LEU A 143 -21.64 -0.90 5.04
N THR A 144 -22.39 -1.47 5.99
CA THR A 144 -23.04 -0.68 7.03
C THR A 144 -22.01 -0.10 7.99
N ASP A 145 -22.39 0.92 8.75
CA ASP A 145 -21.50 1.52 9.76
C ASP A 145 -21.07 0.50 10.80
N ASP A 146 -21.95 -0.40 11.18
CA ASP A 146 -21.70 -1.47 12.13
C ASP A 146 -20.67 -2.48 11.57
N GLU A 147 -20.85 -2.92 10.33
CA GLU A 147 -19.88 -3.80 9.65
C GLU A 147 -18.51 -3.12 9.50
N ALA A 148 -18.49 -1.84 9.14
CA ALA A 148 -17.25 -1.09 9.00
C ALA A 148 -16.51 -0.96 10.35
N ARG A 149 -17.26 -0.72 11.44
CA ARG A 149 -16.70 -0.64 12.77
C ARG A 149 -16.11 -1.98 13.23
N LYS A 150 -16.82 -3.08 12.99
CA LYS A 150 -16.34 -4.44 13.24
C LYS A 150 -15.08 -4.76 12.44
N LEU A 151 -15.08 -4.39 11.17
CA LEU A 151 -13.95 -4.61 10.28
C LEU A 151 -12.71 -3.83 10.74
N LEU A 152 -12.87 -2.60 11.22
CA LEU A 152 -11.79 -1.81 11.81
C LEU A 152 -11.15 -2.53 13.02
N GLU A 153 -11.95 -3.09 13.93
CA GLU A 153 -11.40 -3.86 15.06
C GLU A 153 -10.66 -5.11 14.59
N PHE A 154 -11.16 -5.78 13.56
CA PHE A 154 -10.44 -6.91 12.97
C PHE A 154 -9.10 -6.48 12.33
N MET A 155 -9.05 -5.34 11.64
CA MET A 155 -7.80 -4.78 11.12
C MET A 155 -6.80 -4.50 12.24
N ARG A 156 -7.26 -3.89 13.34
CA ARG A 156 -6.43 -3.62 14.53
C ARG A 156 -5.88 -4.90 15.14
N GLN A 157 -6.72 -5.94 15.28
CA GLN A 157 -6.30 -7.25 15.77
C GLN A 157 -5.26 -7.89 14.85
N ASN A 158 -5.46 -7.82 13.52
CA ASN A 158 -4.50 -8.32 12.53
C ASN A 158 -3.15 -7.63 12.62
N ASP A 159 -3.13 -6.37 13.01
CA ASP A 159 -1.91 -5.56 13.16
C ASP A 159 -1.27 -5.68 14.56
N GLY A 160 -1.81 -6.55 15.42
CA GLY A 160 -1.23 -6.88 16.72
C GLY A 160 -1.58 -5.91 17.84
N VAL A 161 -2.60 -5.07 17.69
CA VAL A 161 -3.16 -4.30 18.80
C VAL A 161 -3.83 -5.29 19.77
N GLN A 162 -3.52 -5.19 21.05
CA GLN A 162 -4.06 -6.07 22.10
C GLN A 162 -5.35 -5.53 22.69
#